data_c5c3a4abcd8dee9f4b7068ffb42d5e9b
#
_entry.id   c5c3a4abcd8dee9f4b7068ffb42d5e9b
#
_cell.length_a   1.000
_cell.length_b   1.000
_cell.length_c   1.000
_cell.angle_alpha   90.00
_cell.angle_beta   90.00
_cell.angle_gamma   90.00
#
_symmetry.space_group_name_H-M   'P 1'
#
loop_
_entity.id
_entity.type
_entity.pdbx_description
1 polymer ?
#
loop_
_entity_poly.entity_id
_entity_poly.type
_entity_poly.pdbx_seq_one_letter_code
_entity_poly.pdbx_strand_id
1 'polypeptide(L)'
;IKGYEADSLTVERQCELEFIHPLRESIQSVDAVISLACGIGVQALFELDSEKSIYPGLNTTFMGMPVKQGYWEERCWGCGNCIIHLFGGTCPITRCAKSLLNGPCGGSKDGKCEVKPDRDCAWQLIYDRLKNLNRLDWLLTIQPPKDWSTSRYGGHRKMTREDMLL
;
A
#
# COMPACT_ATOMS: atom_id res chain seq x y z
N ILE A 1 -20.08 20.46 -11.07
CA ILE A 1 -20.67 21.07 -9.86
C ILE A 1 -21.19 22.45 -10.29
N LYS A 2 -22.49 22.71 -10.08
CA LYS A 2 -23.08 23.97 -10.54
C LYS A 2 -22.47 25.15 -9.79
N GLY A 3 -21.90 26.12 -10.53
CA GLY A 3 -21.44 27.40 -10.01
C GLY A 3 -19.96 27.43 -9.58
N TYR A 4 -19.17 26.40 -9.87
CA TYR A 4 -17.72 26.40 -9.65
C TYR A 4 -16.97 26.15 -10.96
N GLU A 5 -15.89 26.89 -11.15
CA GLU A 5 -14.91 26.58 -12.17
C GLU A 5 -13.90 25.61 -11.55
N ALA A 6 -13.43 24.65 -12.31
CA ALA A 6 -12.45 23.68 -11.88
C ALA A 6 -11.42 23.46 -12.99
N ASP A 7 -10.17 23.47 -12.60
CA ASP A 7 -9.05 23.10 -13.43
C ASP A 7 -8.35 21.86 -12.86
N SER A 8 -7.58 21.14 -13.66
CA SER A 8 -6.91 19.92 -13.23
C SER A 8 -5.45 19.92 -13.60
N LEU A 9 -4.60 19.52 -12.64
CA LEU A 9 -3.18 19.35 -12.83
C LEU A 9 -2.78 17.94 -12.43
N THR A 10 -1.85 17.37 -13.18
CA THR A 10 -1.32 16.02 -12.88
C THR A 10 0.19 16.11 -12.72
N VAL A 11 0.70 15.48 -11.67
CA VAL A 11 2.14 15.35 -11.41
C VAL A 11 2.51 13.88 -11.28
N GLU A 12 3.77 13.57 -11.48
CA GLU A 12 4.27 12.20 -11.42
C GLU A 12 4.09 11.58 -10.03
N ARG A 13 4.47 12.33 -8.98
CA ARG A 13 4.33 11.94 -7.57
C ARG A 13 4.04 13.16 -6.70
N GLN A 14 2.87 13.21 -6.12
CA GLN A 14 2.48 14.35 -5.27
C GLN A 14 3.18 14.36 -3.90
N CYS A 15 3.82 13.27 -3.50
CA CYS A 15 4.60 13.18 -2.25
C CYS A 15 6.07 13.60 -2.39
N GLU A 16 6.49 14.02 -3.57
CA GLU A 16 7.83 14.54 -3.86
C GLU A 16 7.75 16.04 -4.08
N LEU A 17 8.45 16.80 -3.24
CA LEU A 17 8.39 18.27 -3.27
C LEU A 17 8.82 18.85 -4.62
N GLU A 18 9.81 18.25 -5.28
CA GLU A 18 10.30 18.69 -6.58
C GLU A 18 9.21 18.69 -7.67
N PHE A 19 8.26 17.76 -7.62
CA PHE A 19 7.16 17.70 -8.58
C PHE A 19 6.01 18.64 -8.24
N ILE A 20 5.84 19.03 -6.98
CA ILE A 20 4.74 19.91 -6.56
C ILE A 20 5.15 21.37 -6.40
N HIS A 21 6.45 21.69 -6.22
CA HIS A 21 6.92 23.07 -6.15
C HIS A 21 6.49 23.91 -7.36
N PRO A 22 6.56 23.41 -8.61
CA PRO A 22 6.09 24.16 -9.78
C PRO A 22 4.59 24.48 -9.76
N LEU A 23 3.79 23.77 -8.96
CA LEU A 23 2.35 23.99 -8.85
C LEU A 23 1.97 25.14 -7.91
N ARG A 24 2.92 25.72 -7.17
CA ARG A 24 2.65 26.72 -6.14
C ARG A 24 1.80 27.89 -6.64
N GLU A 25 2.15 28.45 -7.79
CA GLU A 25 1.40 29.58 -8.38
C GLU A 25 -0.04 29.18 -8.74
N SER A 26 -0.21 28.00 -9.35
CA SER A 26 -1.54 27.46 -9.68
C SER A 26 -2.38 27.18 -8.42
N ILE A 27 -1.76 26.66 -7.36
CA ILE A 27 -2.41 26.43 -6.07
C ILE A 27 -2.85 27.76 -5.44
N GLN A 28 -2.02 28.78 -5.52
CA GLN A 28 -2.35 30.11 -4.98
C GLN A 28 -3.45 30.81 -5.76
N SER A 29 -3.61 30.53 -7.03
CA SER A 29 -4.61 31.19 -7.91
C SER A 29 -6.04 30.67 -7.73
N VAL A 30 -6.27 29.59 -6.99
CA VAL A 30 -7.59 28.98 -6.75
C VAL A 30 -8.06 29.15 -5.32
N ASP A 31 -9.36 29.05 -5.05
CA ASP A 31 -9.91 29.15 -3.69
C ASP A 31 -9.58 27.92 -2.84
N ALA A 32 -9.55 26.74 -3.46
CA ALA A 32 -9.29 25.47 -2.78
C ALA A 32 -8.70 24.43 -3.75
N VAL A 33 -8.03 23.43 -3.19
CA VAL A 33 -7.47 22.30 -3.93
C VAL A 33 -8.12 21.01 -3.45
N ILE A 34 -8.54 20.15 -4.39
CA ILE A 34 -8.94 18.76 -4.10
C ILE A 34 -7.82 17.85 -4.61
N SER A 35 -7.18 17.14 -3.68
CA SER A 35 -6.12 16.20 -4.02
C SER A 35 -6.69 14.79 -4.19
N LEU A 36 -6.42 14.18 -5.34
CA LEU A 36 -6.75 12.78 -5.62
C LEU A 36 -5.58 11.83 -5.35
N ALA A 37 -4.57 12.29 -4.62
CA ALA A 37 -3.46 11.45 -4.15
C ALA A 37 -3.79 10.75 -2.82
N CYS A 38 -2.89 9.85 -2.38
CA CYS A 38 -2.96 9.29 -1.04
C CYS A 38 -2.68 10.37 0.03
N GLY A 39 -3.01 10.08 1.28
CA GLY A 39 -2.88 11.04 2.38
C GLY A 39 -1.47 11.63 2.57
N ILE A 40 -0.41 10.99 2.09
CA ILE A 40 0.95 11.55 2.10
C ILE A 40 1.02 12.73 1.13
N GLY A 41 0.53 12.58 -0.09
CA GLY A 41 0.53 13.66 -1.08
C GLY A 41 -0.38 14.83 -0.67
N VAL A 42 -1.51 14.57 0.00
CA VAL A 42 -2.34 15.63 0.59
C VAL A 42 -1.55 16.45 1.60
N GLN A 43 -0.83 15.80 2.51
CA GLN A 43 0.00 16.47 3.51
C GLN A 43 1.16 17.25 2.88
N ALA A 44 1.79 16.72 1.83
CA ALA A 44 2.85 17.42 1.11
C ALA A 44 2.37 18.76 0.51
N LEU A 45 1.13 18.83 0.02
CA LEU A 45 0.55 20.08 -0.43
C LEU A 45 0.31 21.07 0.72
N PHE A 46 -0.10 20.60 1.91
CA PHE A 46 -0.20 21.45 3.10
C PHE A 46 1.16 22.02 3.53
N GLU A 47 2.24 21.24 3.37
CA GLU A 47 3.60 21.72 3.66
C GLU A 47 4.07 22.73 2.60
N LEU A 48 3.61 22.57 1.35
CA LEU A 48 3.92 23.51 0.27
C LEU A 48 3.26 24.87 0.47
N ASP A 49 1.98 24.89 0.89
CA ASP A 49 1.18 26.09 1.11
C ASP A 49 0.22 25.90 2.27
N SER A 50 0.61 26.41 3.44
CA SER A 50 -0.14 26.29 4.69
C SER A 50 -1.38 27.19 4.78
N GLU A 51 -1.53 28.17 3.88
CA GLU A 51 -2.66 29.11 3.87
C GLU A 51 -3.79 28.64 2.95
N LYS A 52 -3.51 27.64 2.10
CA LYS A 52 -4.48 27.13 1.14
C LYS A 52 -5.37 26.03 1.74
N SER A 53 -6.66 26.09 1.45
CA SER A 53 -7.59 25.02 1.77
C SER A 53 -7.37 23.82 0.85
N ILE A 54 -6.91 22.70 1.41
CA ILE A 54 -6.61 21.47 0.66
C ILE A 54 -7.47 20.34 1.22
N TYR A 55 -8.19 19.68 0.33
CA TYR A 55 -9.14 18.61 0.69
C TYR A 55 -8.70 17.28 0.10
N PRO A 56 -8.76 16.17 0.86
CA PRO A 56 -8.60 14.84 0.32
C PRO A 56 -9.83 14.47 -0.54
N GLY A 57 -9.60 14.15 -1.80
CA GLY A 57 -10.64 13.61 -2.69
C GLY A 57 -10.81 12.09 -2.59
N LEU A 58 -9.92 11.42 -1.86
CA LEU A 58 -9.92 9.97 -1.63
C LEU A 58 -9.68 9.65 -0.16
N ASN A 59 -10.14 8.46 0.24
CA ASN A 59 -9.72 7.82 1.49
C ASN A 59 -8.63 6.80 1.21
N THR A 60 -7.44 7.00 1.80
CA THR A 60 -6.31 6.08 1.61
C THR A 60 -6.50 4.82 2.44
N THR A 61 -6.96 3.76 1.82
CA THR A 61 -7.25 2.48 2.48
C THR A 61 -6.49 1.29 1.89
N PHE A 62 -5.63 1.53 0.88
CA PHE A 62 -5.20 0.48 -0.02
C PHE A 62 -3.76 0.68 -0.50
N MET A 63 -2.92 -0.37 -0.37
CA MET A 63 -1.60 -0.44 -0.98
C MET A 63 -1.54 -1.65 -1.92
N GLY A 64 -1.77 -1.43 -3.19
CA GLY A 64 -1.89 -2.47 -4.17
C GLY A 64 -1.25 -2.12 -5.50
N MET A 65 -1.32 -3.09 -6.40
CA MET A 65 -0.84 -2.96 -7.77
C MET A 65 -1.94 -3.30 -8.77
N PRO A 66 -1.89 -2.75 -9.99
CA PRO A 66 -2.76 -3.18 -11.05
C PRO A 66 -2.40 -4.63 -11.45
N VAL A 67 -3.39 -5.48 -11.54
CA VAL A 67 -3.24 -6.87 -12.03
C VAL A 67 -3.76 -7.04 -13.45
N LYS A 68 -4.68 -6.18 -13.85
CA LYS A 68 -5.15 -5.96 -15.22
C LYS A 68 -5.81 -4.59 -15.30
N GLN A 69 -6.11 -4.14 -16.50
CA GLN A 69 -6.76 -2.84 -16.70
C GLN A 69 -8.05 -2.72 -15.88
N GLY A 70 -8.14 -1.68 -15.04
CA GLY A 70 -9.29 -1.42 -14.19
C GLY A 70 -9.37 -2.25 -12.90
N TYR A 71 -8.41 -3.16 -12.65
CA TYR A 71 -8.38 -4.01 -11.46
C TYR A 71 -7.09 -3.87 -10.68
N TRP A 72 -7.20 -3.56 -9.41
CA TRP A 72 -6.08 -3.49 -8.47
C TRP A 72 -6.27 -4.48 -7.33
N GLU A 73 -5.18 -5.06 -6.87
CA GLU A 73 -5.17 -5.92 -5.69
C GLU A 73 -4.23 -5.38 -4.64
N GLU A 74 -4.70 -5.36 -3.40
CA GLU A 74 -3.86 -5.02 -2.25
C GLU A 74 -2.76 -6.08 -2.07
N ARG A 75 -1.52 -5.62 -1.88
CA ARG A 75 -0.34 -6.49 -1.80
C ARG A 75 0.49 -6.26 -0.54
N CYS A 76 0.29 -5.13 0.15
CA CYS A 76 1.11 -4.77 1.29
C CYS A 76 0.28 -4.04 2.36
N TRP A 77 0.60 -4.26 3.62
CA TRP A 77 0.00 -3.58 4.77
C TRP A 77 0.94 -2.56 5.42
N GLY A 78 2.15 -2.38 4.90
CA GLY A 78 3.15 -1.47 5.48
C GLY A 78 3.56 -1.88 6.90
N CYS A 79 3.59 -3.18 7.19
CA CYS A 79 3.81 -3.69 8.54
C CYS A 79 5.26 -3.59 9.06
N GLY A 80 6.21 -3.18 8.20
CA GLY A 80 7.59 -2.87 8.58
C GLY A 80 8.52 -4.08 8.80
N ASN A 81 7.98 -5.28 8.96
CA ASN A 81 8.76 -6.52 9.11
C ASN A 81 8.40 -7.47 7.98
N CYS A 82 9.13 -7.38 6.87
CA CYS A 82 8.82 -8.09 5.64
C CYS A 82 9.36 -9.52 5.65
N ILE A 83 8.46 -10.49 5.51
CA ILE A 83 8.74 -11.92 5.54
C ILE A 83 8.37 -12.62 4.22
N ILE A 84 8.04 -11.89 3.18
CA ILE A 84 7.57 -12.46 1.90
C ILE A 84 8.56 -13.41 1.25
N HIS A 85 9.86 -13.24 1.50
CA HIS A 85 10.90 -14.13 0.99
C HIS A 85 10.75 -15.57 1.48
N LEU A 86 10.21 -15.79 2.68
CA LEU A 86 9.93 -17.11 3.23
C LEU A 86 8.73 -17.81 2.57
N PHE A 87 7.90 -17.04 1.88
CA PHE A 87 6.62 -17.48 1.29
C PHE A 87 6.61 -17.34 -0.24
N GLY A 88 7.78 -17.47 -0.87
CA GLY A 88 7.91 -17.43 -2.32
C GLY A 88 7.47 -16.10 -2.96
N GLY A 89 7.51 -14.98 -2.21
CA GLY A 89 7.10 -13.65 -2.69
C GLY A 89 5.62 -13.33 -2.47
N THR A 90 4.86 -14.18 -1.80
CA THR A 90 3.45 -13.95 -1.48
C THR A 90 3.30 -13.54 -0.01
N CYS A 91 2.70 -12.38 0.25
CA CYS A 91 2.51 -11.91 1.63
C CYS A 91 1.34 -12.65 2.32
N PRO A 92 1.57 -13.48 3.33
CA PRO A 92 0.50 -14.17 4.05
C PRO A 92 -0.36 -13.19 4.86
N ILE A 93 0.21 -12.08 5.34
CA ILE A 93 -0.51 -11.09 6.17
C ILE A 93 -1.60 -10.38 5.35
N THR A 94 -1.25 -9.89 4.16
CA THR A 94 -2.18 -9.12 3.32
C THR A 94 -3.08 -10.01 2.48
N ARG A 95 -2.53 -11.09 1.94
CA ARG A 95 -3.22 -11.93 0.96
C ARG A 95 -4.13 -12.99 1.59
N CYS A 96 -3.86 -13.43 2.82
CA CYS A 96 -4.74 -14.33 3.56
C CYS A 96 -5.76 -13.53 4.36
N ALA A 97 -7.06 -13.80 4.16
CA ALA A 97 -8.14 -13.11 4.88
C ALA A 97 -8.07 -13.31 6.41
N LYS A 98 -7.36 -14.33 6.88
CA LYS A 98 -7.11 -14.63 8.29
C LYS A 98 -5.70 -14.26 8.74
N SER A 99 -4.86 -13.71 7.85
CA SER A 99 -3.45 -13.35 8.11
C SER A 99 -2.62 -14.48 8.77
N LEU A 100 -2.87 -15.71 8.38
CA LEU A 100 -2.19 -16.89 8.95
C LEU A 100 -0.73 -16.96 8.52
N LEU A 101 0.16 -17.26 9.48
CA LEU A 101 1.60 -17.37 9.24
C LEU A 101 2.09 -18.81 9.06
N ASN A 102 1.36 -19.80 9.57
CA ASN A 102 1.82 -21.17 9.68
C ASN A 102 0.88 -22.16 9.01
N GLY A 103 0.63 -21.95 7.73
CA GLY A 103 -0.14 -22.89 6.92
C GLY A 103 -1.59 -22.45 6.64
N PRO A 104 -2.23 -23.20 5.79
CA PRO A 104 -3.62 -22.94 5.38
C PRO A 104 -4.59 -23.23 6.52
N CYS A 105 -5.75 -22.54 6.49
CA CYS A 105 -6.83 -22.79 7.45
C CYS A 105 -7.60 -24.10 7.18
N GLY A 106 -7.32 -24.78 6.07
CA GLY A 106 -8.04 -25.99 5.65
C GLY A 106 -9.39 -25.73 4.98
N GLY A 107 -9.88 -24.50 4.93
CA GLY A 107 -11.19 -24.16 4.36
C GLY A 107 -11.16 -23.72 2.89
N SER A 108 -9.99 -23.68 2.25
CA SER A 108 -9.92 -23.34 0.82
C SER A 108 -10.55 -24.43 -0.03
N LYS A 109 -11.27 -24.02 -1.07
CA LYS A 109 -11.89 -24.92 -2.04
C LYS A 109 -11.54 -24.47 -3.45
N ASP A 110 -11.09 -25.40 -4.28
CA ASP A 110 -10.71 -25.15 -5.68
C ASP A 110 -9.75 -23.96 -5.83
N GLY A 111 -8.79 -23.84 -4.90
CA GLY A 111 -7.84 -22.72 -4.87
C GLY A 111 -8.39 -21.38 -4.37
N LYS A 112 -9.67 -21.34 -3.99
CA LYS A 112 -10.33 -20.11 -3.52
C LYS A 112 -10.40 -20.03 -2.00
N CYS A 113 -10.42 -18.78 -1.49
CA CYS A 113 -10.49 -18.49 -0.07
C CYS A 113 -11.91 -18.75 0.48
N GLU A 114 -12.02 -19.45 1.61
CA GLU A 114 -13.33 -19.70 2.25
C GLU A 114 -14.02 -18.42 2.76
N VAL A 115 -13.24 -17.40 3.14
CA VAL A 115 -13.77 -16.12 3.64
C VAL A 115 -14.20 -15.20 2.50
N LYS A 116 -13.48 -15.28 1.37
CA LYS A 116 -13.69 -14.45 0.17
C LYS A 116 -13.58 -15.35 -1.08
N PRO A 117 -14.67 -16.05 -1.47
CA PRO A 117 -14.63 -17.02 -2.58
C PRO A 117 -14.30 -16.42 -3.95
N ASP A 118 -14.38 -15.11 -4.10
CA ASP A 118 -13.95 -14.35 -5.28
C ASP A 118 -12.43 -14.19 -5.39
N ARG A 119 -11.67 -14.57 -4.33
CA ARG A 119 -10.21 -14.42 -4.26
C ARG A 119 -9.50 -15.76 -4.18
N ASP A 120 -8.31 -15.79 -4.74
CA ASP A 120 -7.43 -16.94 -4.61
C ASP A 120 -6.98 -17.13 -3.15
N CYS A 121 -6.87 -18.38 -2.73
CA CYS A 121 -6.32 -18.71 -1.43
C CYS A 121 -4.82 -18.37 -1.39
N ALA A 122 -4.42 -17.46 -0.50
CA ALA A 122 -3.02 -17.06 -0.36
C ALA A 122 -2.09 -18.24 -0.08
N TRP A 123 -2.54 -19.22 0.71
CA TRP A 123 -1.73 -20.39 1.05
C TRP A 123 -1.64 -21.40 -0.10
N GLN A 124 -2.62 -21.48 -0.97
CA GLN A 124 -2.49 -22.22 -2.21
C GLN A 124 -1.43 -21.59 -3.12
N LEU A 125 -1.49 -20.26 -3.28
CA LEU A 125 -0.48 -19.52 -4.06
C LEU A 125 0.94 -19.70 -3.49
N ILE A 126 1.09 -19.65 -2.16
CA ILE A 126 2.36 -19.87 -1.47
C ILE A 126 2.88 -21.28 -1.74
N TYR A 127 2.04 -22.28 -1.56
CA TYR A 127 2.38 -23.69 -1.81
C TYR A 127 2.85 -23.89 -3.24
N ASP A 128 2.07 -23.46 -4.21
CA ASP A 128 2.38 -23.64 -5.64
C ASP A 128 3.69 -22.93 -6.00
N ARG A 129 3.90 -21.74 -5.45
CA ARG A 129 5.13 -20.98 -5.68
C ARG A 129 6.35 -21.67 -5.07
N LEU A 130 6.27 -22.13 -3.82
CA LEU A 130 7.38 -22.83 -3.17
C LEU A 130 7.65 -24.19 -3.81
N LYS A 131 6.62 -24.89 -4.28
CA LYS A 131 6.74 -26.11 -5.07
C LYS A 131 7.54 -25.85 -6.35
N ASN A 132 7.22 -24.81 -7.10
CA ASN A 132 7.94 -24.46 -8.33
C ASN A 132 9.39 -24.04 -8.07
N LEU A 133 9.67 -23.50 -6.88
CA LEU A 133 11.03 -23.14 -6.44
C LEU A 133 11.80 -24.31 -5.82
N ASN A 134 11.21 -25.51 -5.69
CA ASN A 134 11.73 -26.65 -4.93
C ASN A 134 12.09 -26.29 -3.47
N ARG A 135 11.22 -25.53 -2.80
CA ARG A 135 11.42 -24.98 -1.44
C ARG A 135 10.25 -25.29 -0.50
N LEU A 136 9.57 -26.40 -0.70
CA LEU A 136 8.47 -26.81 0.20
C LEU A 136 8.93 -27.09 1.63
N ASP A 137 10.19 -27.44 1.83
CA ASP A 137 10.85 -27.62 3.11
C ASP A 137 10.75 -26.36 3.99
N TRP A 138 10.68 -25.17 3.41
CA TRP A 138 10.51 -23.91 4.17
C TRP A 138 9.19 -23.87 4.96
N LEU A 139 8.17 -24.58 4.53
CA LEU A 139 6.89 -24.66 5.24
C LEU A 139 6.96 -25.51 6.52
N LEU A 140 8.04 -26.26 6.73
CA LEU A 140 8.27 -27.05 7.95
C LEU A 140 8.76 -26.18 9.12
N THR A 141 9.23 -24.97 8.82
CA THR A 141 9.70 -24.05 9.85
C THR A 141 8.53 -23.23 10.38
N ILE A 142 8.25 -23.40 11.68
CA ILE A 142 7.21 -22.63 12.37
C ILE A 142 7.66 -21.17 12.48
N GLN A 143 6.88 -20.27 11.91
CA GLN A 143 7.10 -18.84 12.05
C GLN A 143 6.60 -18.36 13.41
N PRO A 144 7.41 -17.56 14.13
CA PRO A 144 6.96 -16.96 15.38
C PRO A 144 5.82 -15.96 15.12
N PRO A 145 5.08 -15.54 16.18
CA PRO A 145 4.15 -14.43 16.06
C PRO A 145 4.83 -13.23 15.42
N LYS A 146 4.11 -12.55 14.49
CA LYS A 146 4.67 -11.41 13.79
C LYS A 146 5.02 -10.29 14.77
N ASP A 147 6.21 -9.73 14.59
CA ASP A 147 6.60 -8.49 15.27
C ASP A 147 5.85 -7.29 14.65
N TRP A 148 4.95 -6.72 15.42
CA TRP A 148 4.17 -5.54 15.06
C TRP A 148 4.79 -4.23 15.56
N SER A 149 5.87 -4.28 16.34
CA SER A 149 6.55 -3.08 16.85
C SER A 149 7.10 -2.19 15.74
N THR A 150 7.40 -2.79 14.59
CA THR A 150 7.87 -2.07 13.39
C THR A 150 6.76 -1.44 12.56
N SER A 151 5.49 -1.71 12.89
CA SER A 151 4.35 -1.09 12.23
C SER A 151 4.12 0.34 12.74
N ARG A 152 2.95 0.92 12.60
CA ARG A 152 2.62 2.30 13.01
C ARG A 152 2.64 2.56 14.52
N TYR A 153 3.10 1.64 15.32
CA TYR A 153 3.13 1.80 16.75
C TYR A 153 4.13 2.90 17.15
N GLY A 154 3.72 3.82 18.02
CA GLY A 154 4.58 4.90 18.49
C GLY A 154 4.52 6.22 17.71
N GLY A 155 3.57 6.38 16.80
CA GLY A 155 3.37 7.62 16.04
C GLY A 155 4.20 7.69 14.74
N HIS A 156 4.46 8.91 14.27
CA HIS A 156 5.20 9.08 13.03
C HIS A 156 6.69 8.77 13.20
N ARG A 157 7.28 8.15 12.20
CA ARG A 157 8.71 7.82 12.16
C ARG A 157 9.44 8.74 11.18
N LYS A 158 10.66 9.09 11.50
CA LYS A 158 11.59 9.75 10.58
C LYS A 158 12.59 8.73 10.06
N MET A 159 12.96 8.86 8.80
CA MET A 159 13.98 8.05 8.17
C MET A 159 14.92 8.98 7.40
N THR A 160 16.21 8.79 7.59
CA THR A 160 17.25 9.48 6.83
C THR A 160 17.93 8.48 5.90
N ARG A 161 18.07 8.85 4.66
CA ARG A 161 18.87 8.12 3.68
C ARG A 161 20.19 8.84 3.50
N GLU A 162 21.23 8.32 4.16
CA GLU A 162 22.57 8.93 4.16
C GLU A 162 23.18 8.97 2.76
N ASP A 163 22.84 8.01 1.91
CA ASP A 163 23.28 7.93 0.51
C ASP A 163 22.67 9.03 -0.39
N MET A 164 21.69 9.76 0.10
CA MET A 164 21.01 10.85 -0.61
C MET A 164 21.23 12.22 0.03
N LEU A 165 22.02 12.32 1.11
CA LEU A 165 22.43 13.60 1.67
C LEU A 165 23.53 14.18 0.78
N LEU A 166 23.28 15.37 0.22
CA LEU A 166 24.23 16.18 -0.56
C LEU A 166 25.10 17.03 0.36
#